data_cdbd280b005b6936c3bbd1e845999bca
#
_entry.id   cdbd280b005b6936c3bbd1e845999bca
#
_cell.length_a   1.000
_cell.length_b   1.000
_cell.length_c   1.000
_cell.angle_alpha   90.00
_cell.angle_beta   90.00
_cell.angle_gamma   90.00
#
_symmetry.space_group_name_H-M   'P 1'
#
loop_
_entity.id
_entity.type
_entity.pdbx_description
1 polymer ?
#
loop_
_entity_poly.entity_id
_entity_poly.type
_entity_poly.pdbx_seq_one_letter_code
_entity_poly.pdbx_strand_id
1 'polypeptide(L)'
;MKRLIIIILTNILSIYGYTQIPLYRHWNCIGTSKSIKIDKPYTFNVGDIPLIAWKAKNNTAFATLNICKHFGSKLDDGWIENDCLVCPYHGLRHGYNERCGDIIDYDGKIWWAFNPINDLPPKIPYNSEEFQISHIEVDMDEDMPFCMYNAMDINHAEYIHNGIFGFGSKIPIKNYTHINNNNQIIGASFEHHIRKNIKLLNKNFKVGDDLYTKNYHEFIYPSTTWSVVQQGNINKLVVGVSMTPISTTKTKWIITLKHNYMKDIFSTELLKFATKQIIGQDKKQFKRQVKNKLLKDNFTFKRDLSYENHMKEMYKLFKNYKYPLLKDFIIDLNKNNW
;
A
#
# COMPACT_ATOMS: atom_id res chain seq x y z
N MET A 1 -23.49 -27.09 -19.35
CA MET A 1 -22.06 -27.10 -19.66
C MET A 1 -21.58 -25.84 -20.41
N LYS A 2 -22.08 -25.48 -21.60
CA LYS A 2 -21.60 -24.31 -22.36
C LYS A 2 -21.64 -22.96 -21.57
N ARG A 3 -22.71 -22.68 -20.82
CA ARG A 3 -22.82 -21.47 -19.99
C ARG A 3 -21.81 -21.43 -18.83
N LEU A 4 -21.52 -22.57 -18.21
CA LEU A 4 -20.54 -22.67 -17.12
C LEU A 4 -19.12 -22.46 -17.65
N ILE A 5 -18.81 -22.98 -18.83
CA ILE A 5 -17.52 -22.81 -19.51
C ILE A 5 -17.31 -21.33 -19.92
N ILE A 6 -18.35 -20.64 -20.37
CA ILE A 6 -18.29 -19.21 -20.74
C ILE A 6 -18.03 -18.36 -19.48
N ILE A 7 -18.71 -18.63 -18.35
CA ILE A 7 -18.51 -17.90 -17.09
C ILE A 7 -17.08 -18.15 -16.53
N ILE A 8 -16.58 -19.37 -16.64
CA ILE A 8 -15.21 -19.69 -16.21
C ILE A 8 -14.19 -19.01 -17.13
N LEU A 9 -14.40 -19.00 -18.46
CA LEU A 9 -13.52 -18.34 -19.42
C LEU A 9 -13.56 -16.82 -19.27
N THR A 10 -14.72 -16.20 -19.05
CA THR A 10 -14.81 -14.74 -18.81
C THR A 10 -14.16 -14.35 -17.49
N ASN A 11 -14.31 -15.14 -16.42
CA ASN A 11 -13.62 -14.90 -15.16
C ASN A 11 -12.11 -15.08 -15.28
N ILE A 12 -11.63 -16.12 -15.99
CA ILE A 12 -10.20 -16.33 -16.23
C ILE A 12 -9.63 -15.21 -17.11
N LEU A 13 -10.32 -14.79 -18.15
CA LEU A 13 -9.93 -13.66 -19.01
C LEU A 13 -9.93 -12.33 -18.25
N SER A 14 -10.85 -12.12 -17.30
CA SER A 14 -10.86 -10.92 -16.46
C SER A 14 -9.66 -10.89 -15.48
N ILE A 15 -9.28 -12.03 -14.90
CA ILE A 15 -8.11 -12.14 -14.02
C ILE A 15 -6.82 -11.88 -14.82
N TYR A 16 -6.64 -12.58 -15.94
CA TYR A 16 -5.45 -12.41 -16.78
C TYR A 16 -5.39 -11.01 -17.40
N GLY A 17 -6.53 -10.43 -17.79
CA GLY A 17 -6.60 -9.08 -18.32
C GLY A 17 -6.18 -8.03 -17.29
N TYR A 18 -6.64 -8.13 -16.05
CA TYR A 18 -6.39 -7.13 -15.02
C TYR A 18 -4.93 -7.12 -14.54
N THR A 19 -4.29 -8.29 -14.44
CA THR A 19 -2.87 -8.42 -14.06
C THR A 19 -1.89 -8.06 -15.18
N GLN A 20 -2.37 -7.91 -16.42
CA GLN A 20 -1.58 -7.46 -17.56
C GLN A 20 -1.51 -5.93 -17.66
N ILE A 21 -2.40 -5.21 -16.95
CA ILE A 21 -2.42 -3.76 -16.96
C ILE A 21 -1.19 -3.24 -16.18
N PRO A 22 -0.38 -2.36 -16.78
CA PRO A 22 0.80 -1.81 -16.10
C PRO A 22 0.45 -1.11 -14.79
N LEU A 23 1.30 -1.25 -13.77
CA LEU A 23 1.06 -0.67 -12.44
C LEU A 23 0.84 0.84 -12.48
N TYR A 24 1.51 1.56 -13.36
CA TYR A 24 1.35 3.02 -13.50
C TYR A 24 -0.04 3.44 -14.02
N ARG A 25 -0.87 2.52 -14.49
CA ARG A 25 -2.28 2.77 -14.83
C ARG A 25 -3.23 2.52 -13.66
N HIS A 26 -2.74 2.01 -12.55
CA HIS A 26 -3.46 1.96 -11.29
C HIS A 26 -3.06 3.16 -10.43
N TRP A 27 -3.92 3.53 -9.50
CA TRP A 27 -3.61 4.57 -8.54
C TRP A 27 -2.48 4.14 -7.60
N ASN A 28 -1.37 4.87 -7.63
CA ASN A 28 -0.21 4.69 -6.78
C ASN A 28 -0.19 5.75 -5.70
N CYS A 29 -0.16 5.36 -4.45
CA CYS A 29 -0.11 6.26 -3.31
C CYS A 29 1.32 6.80 -3.14
N ILE A 30 1.54 8.07 -3.44
CA ILE A 30 2.88 8.67 -3.48
C ILE A 30 3.25 9.46 -2.22
N GLY A 31 2.27 9.75 -1.36
CA GLY A 31 2.48 10.48 -0.11
C GLY A 31 1.19 10.77 0.63
N THR A 32 1.28 11.52 1.72
CA THR A 32 0.12 12.08 2.42
C THR A 32 -0.28 13.42 1.81
N SER A 33 -1.48 13.93 2.12
CA SER A 33 -1.94 15.26 1.66
C SER A 33 -0.98 16.40 2.02
N LYS A 34 -0.10 16.19 2.99
CA LYS A 34 0.92 17.15 3.42
C LYS A 34 2.25 17.06 2.64
N SER A 35 2.42 16.02 1.83
CA SER A 35 3.70 15.75 1.13
C SER A 35 3.95 16.73 -0.01
N ILE A 36 2.92 17.14 -0.75
CA ILE A 36 3.05 18.13 -1.82
C ILE A 36 2.66 19.51 -1.30
N LYS A 37 3.63 20.42 -1.28
CA LYS A 37 3.44 21.82 -0.87
C LYS A 37 3.28 22.72 -2.09
N ILE A 38 2.59 23.86 -1.91
CA ILE A 38 2.61 24.94 -2.88
C ILE A 38 4.05 25.49 -2.96
N ASP A 39 4.47 25.89 -4.13
CA ASP A 39 5.79 26.48 -4.43
C ASP A 39 7.00 25.57 -4.20
N LYS A 40 6.81 24.26 -4.00
CA LYS A 40 7.91 23.29 -3.91
C LYS A 40 7.67 22.08 -4.78
N PRO A 41 8.62 21.71 -5.64
CA PRO A 41 8.58 20.43 -6.34
C PRO A 41 8.65 19.27 -5.34
N TYR A 42 7.96 18.18 -5.66
CA TYR A 42 7.93 16.93 -4.89
C TYR A 42 8.31 15.77 -5.80
N THR A 43 9.44 15.16 -5.56
CA THR A 43 9.93 14.02 -6.35
C THR A 43 9.42 12.70 -5.79
N PHE A 44 9.05 11.79 -6.69
CA PHE A 44 8.67 10.43 -6.34
C PHE A 44 8.96 9.48 -7.50
N ASN A 45 8.99 8.19 -7.22
CA ASN A 45 9.14 7.17 -8.23
C ASN A 45 7.95 6.19 -8.18
N VAL A 46 7.57 5.69 -9.34
CA VAL A 46 6.72 4.50 -9.47
C VAL A 46 7.54 3.46 -10.25
N GLY A 47 8.18 2.57 -9.52
CA GLY A 47 9.21 1.71 -10.08
C GLY A 47 10.42 2.50 -10.57
N ASP A 48 10.84 2.26 -11.82
CA ASP A 48 11.93 3.01 -12.46
C ASP A 48 11.49 4.34 -13.09
N ILE A 49 10.20 4.70 -12.98
CA ILE A 49 9.67 5.92 -13.57
C ILE A 49 9.93 7.09 -12.61
N PRO A 50 10.87 7.99 -12.92
CA PRO A 50 11.15 9.16 -12.09
C PRO A 50 10.12 10.25 -12.38
N LEU A 51 9.39 10.66 -11.36
CA LEU A 51 8.31 11.63 -11.45
C LEU A 51 8.56 12.82 -10.53
N ILE A 52 7.99 13.95 -10.89
CA ILE A 52 8.00 15.16 -10.08
C ILE A 52 6.61 15.78 -10.12
N ALA A 53 6.11 16.17 -8.94
CA ALA A 53 4.82 16.81 -8.78
C ALA A 53 4.97 18.20 -8.16
N TRP A 54 4.01 19.06 -8.45
CA TRP A 54 3.89 20.39 -7.82
C TRP A 54 2.43 20.79 -7.71
N LYS A 55 2.15 21.79 -6.87
CA LYS A 55 0.84 22.42 -6.77
C LYS A 55 0.88 23.84 -7.28
N ALA A 56 -0.11 24.19 -8.12
CA ALA A 56 -0.40 25.55 -8.50
C ALA A 56 -1.05 26.32 -7.32
N LYS A 57 -1.13 27.64 -7.44
CA LYS A 57 -1.74 28.51 -6.41
C LYS A 57 -3.20 28.19 -6.11
N ASN A 58 -3.94 27.67 -7.07
CA ASN A 58 -5.31 27.20 -6.91
C ASN A 58 -5.43 25.80 -6.27
N ASN A 59 -4.35 25.23 -5.75
CA ASN A 59 -4.24 23.86 -5.22
C ASN A 59 -4.35 22.73 -6.25
N THR A 60 -4.45 23.01 -7.53
CA THR A 60 -4.39 21.94 -8.54
C THR A 60 -2.99 21.33 -8.56
N ALA A 61 -2.92 20.02 -8.46
CA ALA A 61 -1.66 19.29 -8.50
C ALA A 61 -1.36 18.78 -9.93
N PHE A 62 -0.10 18.82 -10.30
CA PHE A 62 0.42 18.35 -11.58
C PHE A 62 1.58 17.40 -11.36
N ALA A 63 1.80 16.49 -12.29
CA ALA A 63 3.00 15.66 -12.35
C ALA A 63 3.53 15.56 -13.77
N THR A 64 4.84 15.46 -13.87
CA THR A 64 5.54 15.15 -15.12
C THR A 64 6.71 14.23 -14.84
N LEU A 65 7.39 13.76 -15.88
CA LEU A 65 8.67 13.09 -15.69
C LEU A 65 9.67 14.06 -15.02
N ASN A 66 10.47 13.57 -14.10
CA ASN A 66 11.60 14.33 -13.54
C ASN A 66 12.77 14.38 -14.54
N ILE A 67 12.43 14.69 -15.79
CA ILE A 67 13.34 14.75 -16.94
C ILE A 67 12.88 15.91 -17.82
N CYS A 68 13.74 16.90 -17.98
CA CYS A 68 13.46 18.04 -18.88
C CYS A 68 13.50 17.60 -20.34
N LYS A 69 12.47 17.95 -21.11
CA LYS A 69 12.37 17.63 -22.54
C LYS A 69 13.47 18.25 -23.41
N HIS A 70 14.11 19.34 -22.94
CA HIS A 70 15.13 20.02 -23.72
C HIS A 70 16.42 19.20 -23.80
N PHE A 71 17.06 18.92 -22.65
CA PHE A 71 18.37 18.23 -22.60
C PHE A 71 18.43 17.11 -21.54
N GLY A 72 17.30 16.60 -21.09
CA GLY A 72 17.25 15.48 -20.14
C GLY A 72 17.71 15.83 -18.72
N SER A 73 17.87 17.14 -18.39
CA SER A 73 18.21 17.55 -17.03
C SER A 73 17.12 17.14 -16.05
N LYS A 74 17.50 16.76 -14.83
CA LYS A 74 16.54 16.58 -13.74
C LYS A 74 15.86 17.90 -13.40
N LEU A 75 14.62 17.82 -12.95
CA LEU A 75 13.79 18.97 -12.59
C LEU A 75 13.70 19.19 -11.06
N ASP A 76 14.29 18.31 -10.26
CA ASP A 76 14.21 18.30 -8.79
C ASP A 76 14.82 19.52 -8.10
N ASP A 77 15.84 20.13 -8.70
CA ASP A 77 16.44 21.41 -8.25
C ASP A 77 15.74 22.64 -8.86
N GLY A 78 14.66 22.46 -9.61
CA GLY A 78 13.86 23.51 -10.19
C GLY A 78 12.99 24.24 -9.17
N TRP A 79 12.28 25.25 -9.62
CA TRP A 79 11.37 26.06 -8.80
C TRP A 79 10.01 26.23 -9.49
N ILE A 80 9.01 26.67 -8.72
CA ILE A 80 7.66 26.93 -9.25
C ILE A 80 7.54 28.45 -9.51
N GLU A 81 7.19 28.78 -10.74
CA GLU A 81 6.95 30.16 -11.15
C GLU A 81 5.74 30.24 -12.09
N ASN A 82 4.75 31.06 -11.74
CA ASN A 82 3.50 31.21 -12.50
C ASN A 82 2.82 29.83 -12.78
N ASP A 83 2.70 29.01 -11.72
CA ASP A 83 2.11 27.67 -11.75
C ASP A 83 2.87 26.64 -12.63
N CYS A 84 4.01 27.00 -13.18
CA CYS A 84 4.89 26.11 -13.95
C CYS A 84 6.11 25.68 -13.15
N LEU A 85 6.55 24.45 -13.34
CA LEU A 85 7.84 23.97 -12.87
C LEU A 85 8.93 24.43 -13.85
N VAL A 86 9.92 25.16 -13.36
CA VAL A 86 11.02 25.73 -14.17
C VAL A 86 12.26 24.85 -14.05
N CYS A 87 12.77 24.42 -15.20
CA CYS A 87 14.01 23.63 -15.29
C CYS A 87 15.22 24.44 -14.78
N PRO A 88 16.04 23.89 -13.86
CA PRO A 88 17.17 24.61 -13.30
C PRO A 88 18.32 24.83 -14.29
N TYR A 89 18.32 24.10 -15.43
CA TYR A 89 19.43 24.17 -16.39
C TYR A 89 19.30 25.34 -17.36
N HIS A 90 18.15 25.49 -18.06
CA HIS A 90 17.93 26.55 -19.05
C HIS A 90 16.63 27.33 -18.88
N GLY A 91 15.94 27.18 -17.76
CA GLY A 91 14.69 27.89 -17.48
C GLY A 91 13.48 27.46 -18.30
N LEU A 92 13.54 26.29 -18.96
CA LEU A 92 12.35 25.77 -19.66
C LEU A 92 11.22 25.54 -18.66
N ARG A 93 10.03 26.03 -19.01
CA ARG A 93 8.84 25.92 -18.17
C ARG A 93 8.04 24.68 -18.54
N HIS A 94 7.70 23.89 -17.54
CA HIS A 94 6.83 22.72 -17.64
C HIS A 94 5.50 23.06 -16.98
N GLY A 95 4.45 23.12 -17.78
CA GLY A 95 3.11 23.50 -17.33
C GLY A 95 2.09 22.35 -17.48
N TYR A 96 0.83 22.73 -17.57
CA TYR A 96 -0.29 21.80 -17.68
C TYR A 96 -0.18 20.85 -18.90
N ASN A 97 0.34 21.33 -20.01
CA ASN A 97 0.42 20.54 -21.26
C ASN A 97 1.51 19.47 -21.23
N GLU A 98 2.47 19.58 -20.31
CA GLU A 98 3.53 18.58 -20.11
C GLU A 98 3.25 17.62 -18.95
N ARG A 99 2.00 17.61 -18.48
CA ARG A 99 1.61 16.65 -17.42
C ARG A 99 1.64 15.22 -17.93
N CYS A 100 2.15 14.32 -17.13
CA CYS A 100 2.04 12.89 -17.35
C CYS A 100 1.28 12.23 -16.18
N GLY A 101 0.01 11.94 -16.43
CA GLY A 101 -0.89 11.34 -15.45
C GLY A 101 -1.65 12.33 -14.59
N ASP A 102 -2.58 11.77 -13.83
CA ASP A 102 -3.46 12.48 -12.94
C ASP A 102 -2.97 12.39 -11.49
N ILE A 103 -3.14 13.46 -10.75
CA ILE A 103 -2.89 13.52 -9.31
C ILE A 103 -4.15 13.95 -8.61
N ILE A 104 -4.52 13.21 -7.57
CA ILE A 104 -5.63 13.58 -6.70
C ILE A 104 -5.27 13.46 -5.22
N ASP A 105 -5.85 14.33 -4.40
CA ASP A 105 -5.85 14.21 -2.95
C ASP A 105 -7.12 13.46 -2.53
N TYR A 106 -6.97 12.25 -2.03
CA TYR A 106 -8.10 11.38 -1.68
C TYR A 106 -7.83 10.61 -0.40
N ASP A 107 -8.78 10.68 0.55
CA ASP A 107 -8.71 10.02 1.88
C ASP A 107 -7.41 10.36 2.64
N GLY A 108 -6.99 11.66 2.58
CA GLY A 108 -5.79 12.18 3.26
C GLY A 108 -4.46 11.76 2.65
N LYS A 109 -4.48 11.27 1.43
CA LYS A 109 -3.32 10.76 0.68
C LYS A 109 -3.28 11.34 -0.72
N ILE A 110 -2.08 11.48 -1.24
CA ILE A 110 -1.86 11.86 -2.63
C ILE A 110 -1.67 10.61 -3.48
N TRP A 111 -2.39 10.55 -4.58
CA TRP A 111 -2.37 9.45 -5.52
C TRP A 111 -2.01 9.94 -6.91
N TRP A 112 -1.23 9.13 -7.61
CA TRP A 112 -0.88 9.36 -9.01
C TRP A 112 -1.19 8.13 -9.86
N ALA A 113 -1.68 8.35 -11.08
CA ALA A 113 -1.84 7.32 -12.10
C ALA A 113 -1.73 7.93 -13.49
N PHE A 114 -1.24 7.15 -14.45
CA PHE A 114 -1.24 7.50 -15.88
C PHE A 114 -2.40 6.83 -16.58
N ASN A 115 -3.34 7.61 -17.13
CA ASN A 115 -4.58 7.10 -17.74
C ASN A 115 -5.24 6.02 -16.87
N PRO A 116 -5.72 6.38 -15.67
CA PRO A 116 -6.18 5.43 -14.66
C PRO A 116 -7.33 4.57 -15.17
N ILE A 117 -7.32 3.30 -14.80
CA ILE A 117 -8.38 2.33 -15.14
C ILE A 117 -9.62 2.47 -14.25
N ASN A 118 -9.48 3.10 -13.11
CA ASN A 118 -10.57 3.41 -12.18
C ASN A 118 -10.62 4.92 -11.93
N ASP A 119 -11.80 5.47 -11.82
CA ASP A 119 -12.00 6.91 -11.60
C ASP A 119 -11.39 7.40 -10.29
N LEU A 120 -11.42 6.56 -9.25
CA LEU A 120 -10.94 6.89 -7.91
C LEU A 120 -9.97 5.84 -7.36
N PRO A 121 -9.04 6.25 -6.48
CA PRO A 121 -8.20 5.34 -5.73
C PRO A 121 -8.98 4.40 -4.81
N PRO A 122 -8.34 3.29 -4.38
CA PRO A 122 -8.93 2.40 -3.38
C PRO A 122 -9.22 3.14 -2.08
N LYS A 123 -10.44 2.98 -1.58
CA LYS A 123 -10.88 3.58 -0.31
C LYS A 123 -10.70 2.60 0.83
N ILE A 124 -10.00 3.03 1.86
CA ILE A 124 -9.96 2.30 3.13
C ILE A 124 -11.27 2.58 3.89
N PRO A 125 -11.96 1.54 4.39
CA PRO A 125 -13.28 1.69 5.01
C PRO A 125 -13.25 2.64 6.22
N TYR A 126 -14.43 3.13 6.59
CA TYR A 126 -14.70 4.11 7.64
C TYR A 126 -14.18 5.54 7.33
N ASN A 127 -14.97 6.52 7.62
CA ASN A 127 -14.71 7.93 7.35
C ASN A 127 -14.27 8.70 8.61
N SER A 128 -13.99 10.00 8.47
CA SER A 128 -13.50 10.85 9.54
C SER A 128 -14.57 11.28 10.55
N GLU A 129 -15.85 11.08 10.29
CA GLU A 129 -16.92 11.52 11.20
C GLU A 129 -16.91 10.72 12.51
N GLU A 130 -16.67 9.41 12.40
CA GLU A 130 -16.64 8.50 13.55
C GLU A 130 -15.24 8.13 13.99
N PHE A 131 -14.24 8.27 13.11
CA PHE A 131 -12.88 7.78 13.33
C PHE A 131 -11.86 8.91 13.37
N GLN A 132 -10.97 8.86 14.33
CA GLN A 132 -9.70 9.61 14.27
C GLN A 132 -8.81 8.98 13.21
N ILE A 133 -8.30 9.80 12.28
CA ILE A 133 -7.48 9.34 11.16
C ILE A 133 -6.07 9.91 11.28
N SER A 134 -5.08 9.06 11.08
CA SER A 134 -3.68 9.47 10.99
C SER A 134 -2.92 8.66 9.95
N HIS A 135 -1.82 9.23 9.44
CA HIS A 135 -0.99 8.59 8.44
C HIS A 135 0.47 8.52 8.90
N ILE A 136 1.17 7.48 8.45
CA ILE A 136 2.60 7.27 8.66
C ILE A 136 3.20 6.93 7.29
N GLU A 137 4.26 7.64 6.90
CA GLU A 137 5.07 7.31 5.72
C GLU A 137 6.30 6.53 6.13
N VAL A 138 6.60 5.46 5.41
CA VAL A 138 7.78 4.64 5.69
C VAL A 138 8.28 3.99 4.39
N ASP A 139 9.59 3.95 4.22
CA ASP A 139 10.23 3.19 3.14
C ASP A 139 10.67 1.82 3.66
N MET A 140 10.32 0.77 2.92
CA MET A 140 10.70 -0.61 3.19
C MET A 140 11.78 -1.02 2.19
N ASP A 141 12.87 -1.66 2.69
CA ASP A 141 13.96 -2.17 1.87
C ASP A 141 13.60 -3.56 1.30
N GLU A 142 12.47 -3.62 0.57
CA GLU A 142 11.94 -4.85 -0.02
C GLU A 142 11.04 -4.55 -1.22
N ASP A 143 10.88 -5.54 -2.13
CA ASP A 143 9.97 -5.42 -3.28
C ASP A 143 8.50 -5.38 -2.83
N MET A 144 7.65 -4.75 -3.64
CA MET A 144 6.25 -4.54 -3.32
C MET A 144 5.46 -5.85 -3.14
N PRO A 145 5.59 -6.87 -4.00
CA PRO A 145 4.89 -8.13 -3.80
C PRO A 145 5.22 -8.79 -2.46
N PHE A 146 6.48 -8.76 -2.05
CA PHE A 146 6.90 -9.34 -0.78
C PHE A 146 6.37 -8.55 0.41
N CYS A 147 6.40 -7.22 0.33
CA CYS A 147 5.76 -6.33 1.30
C CYS A 147 4.26 -6.63 1.43
N MET A 148 3.59 -6.87 0.31
CA MET A 148 2.17 -7.18 0.30
C MET A 148 1.87 -8.54 0.93
N TYR A 149 2.71 -9.55 0.66
CA TYR A 149 2.57 -10.86 1.32
C TYR A 149 2.72 -10.75 2.83
N ASN A 150 3.69 -9.98 3.32
CA ASN A 150 3.83 -9.76 4.76
C ASN A 150 2.59 -9.08 5.35
N ALA A 151 2.09 -8.02 4.73
CA ALA A 151 0.93 -7.28 5.22
C ALA A 151 -0.36 -8.12 5.27
N MET A 152 -0.46 -9.15 4.43
CA MET A 152 -1.63 -10.03 4.36
C MET A 152 -1.46 -11.36 5.11
N ASP A 153 -0.25 -11.69 5.57
CA ASP A 153 0.00 -12.90 6.36
C ASP A 153 -0.58 -12.73 7.77
N ILE A 154 -1.69 -13.40 8.03
CA ILE A 154 -2.39 -13.31 9.33
C ILE A 154 -1.67 -14.05 10.46
N ASN A 155 -0.77 -14.96 10.13
CA ASN A 155 -0.09 -15.78 11.13
C ASN A 155 1.20 -15.14 11.67
N HIS A 156 1.89 -14.29 10.90
CA HIS A 156 3.18 -13.74 11.32
C HIS A 156 3.09 -12.84 12.54
N ALA A 157 1.97 -12.12 12.68
CA ALA A 157 1.78 -11.15 13.77
C ALA A 157 1.94 -11.76 15.16
N GLU A 158 1.54 -13.01 15.35
CA GLU A 158 1.68 -13.75 16.62
C GLU A 158 3.14 -13.94 17.02
N TYR A 159 4.02 -14.13 16.06
CA TYR A 159 5.42 -14.49 16.29
C TYR A 159 6.37 -13.30 16.16
N ILE A 160 6.14 -12.44 15.19
CA ILE A 160 7.03 -11.32 14.87
C ILE A 160 6.75 -10.12 15.78
N HIS A 161 5.47 -9.82 16.05
CA HIS A 161 5.08 -8.64 16.85
C HIS A 161 4.93 -8.98 18.32
N ASN A 162 5.82 -9.85 18.82
CA ASN A 162 5.83 -10.27 20.22
C ASN A 162 5.99 -9.06 21.16
N GLY A 163 5.07 -8.98 22.11
CA GLY A 163 5.02 -7.90 23.11
C GLY A 163 4.16 -6.70 22.73
N ILE A 164 3.66 -6.61 21.47
CA ILE A 164 2.71 -5.58 21.03
C ILE A 164 1.37 -6.25 20.63
N PHE A 165 1.37 -7.12 19.64
CA PHE A 165 0.20 -7.90 19.20
C PHE A 165 0.42 -9.40 19.31
N GLY A 166 1.64 -9.85 19.04
CA GLY A 166 2.02 -11.25 19.11
C GLY A 166 2.34 -11.67 20.53
N PHE A 167 1.85 -12.81 20.92
CA PHE A 167 2.06 -13.37 22.24
C PHE A 167 2.80 -14.69 22.21
N GLY A 168 3.22 -15.14 21.00
CA GLY A 168 3.84 -16.44 20.81
C GLY A 168 2.91 -17.57 21.27
N SER A 169 1.60 -17.33 21.24
CA SER A 169 0.64 -18.31 21.69
C SER A 169 0.39 -19.31 20.58
N LYS A 170 0.37 -20.58 20.93
CA LYS A 170 -0.04 -21.66 20.03
C LYS A 170 -1.57 -21.74 19.91
N ILE A 171 -2.30 -20.66 20.20
CA ILE A 171 -3.75 -20.67 20.16
C ILE A 171 -4.16 -20.48 18.70
N PRO A 172 -4.84 -21.43 18.11
CA PRO A 172 -5.20 -21.37 16.70
C PRO A 172 -6.19 -20.24 16.44
N ILE A 173 -6.06 -19.61 15.28
CA ILE A 173 -7.07 -18.75 14.69
C ILE A 173 -8.38 -19.53 14.58
N LYS A 174 -9.49 -18.91 14.99
CA LYS A 174 -10.83 -19.52 14.91
C LYS A 174 -11.66 -18.85 13.82
N ASN A 175 -12.68 -19.54 13.35
CA ASN A 175 -13.71 -19.01 12.46
C ASN A 175 -13.15 -18.36 11.19
N TYR A 176 -12.08 -18.95 10.63
CA TYR A 176 -11.47 -18.45 9.41
C TYR A 176 -12.43 -18.61 8.22
N THR A 177 -12.66 -17.51 7.52
CA THR A 177 -13.43 -17.48 6.28
C THR A 177 -12.63 -16.74 5.22
N HIS A 178 -12.47 -17.36 4.06
CA HIS A 178 -11.83 -16.75 2.91
C HIS A 178 -12.81 -15.82 2.18
N ILE A 179 -12.31 -14.64 1.78
CA ILE A 179 -13.06 -13.63 1.03
C ILE A 179 -12.44 -13.50 -0.36
N ASN A 180 -13.26 -13.64 -1.39
CA ASN A 180 -12.86 -13.39 -2.77
C ASN A 180 -14.03 -12.77 -3.54
N ASN A 181 -13.92 -11.50 -3.88
CA ASN A 181 -14.88 -10.76 -4.67
C ASN A 181 -14.29 -10.49 -6.06
N ASN A 182 -14.59 -11.36 -7.03
CA ASN A 182 -14.21 -11.22 -8.44
C ASN A 182 -12.71 -10.98 -8.68
N ASN A 183 -11.84 -11.52 -7.82
CA ASN A 183 -10.37 -11.40 -7.88
C ASN A 183 -9.81 -9.96 -7.81
N GLN A 184 -10.65 -8.97 -7.54
CA GLN A 184 -10.21 -7.60 -7.25
C GLN A 184 -9.99 -7.39 -5.76
N ILE A 185 -10.76 -8.12 -4.93
CA ILE A 185 -10.64 -8.10 -3.47
C ILE A 185 -10.42 -9.53 -3.00
N ILE A 186 -9.28 -9.76 -2.37
CA ILE A 186 -8.91 -11.03 -1.75
C ILE A 186 -8.72 -10.77 -0.27
N GLY A 187 -9.25 -11.65 0.57
CA GLY A 187 -9.13 -11.41 2.00
C GLY A 187 -9.49 -12.59 2.87
N ALA A 188 -9.56 -12.31 4.15
CA ALA A 188 -9.98 -13.26 5.16
C ALA A 188 -10.66 -12.56 6.34
N SER A 189 -11.63 -13.23 6.93
CA SER A 189 -12.12 -12.90 8.26
C SER A 189 -11.78 -14.03 9.24
N PHE A 190 -11.46 -13.69 10.47
CA PHE A 190 -11.05 -14.65 11.50
C PHE A 190 -11.17 -14.07 12.89
N GLU A 191 -11.17 -14.93 13.89
CA GLU A 191 -11.10 -14.55 15.29
C GLU A 191 -9.72 -14.86 15.86
N HIS A 192 -9.19 -13.88 16.57
CA HIS A 192 -7.88 -13.94 17.19
C HIS A 192 -8.00 -13.76 18.70
N HIS A 193 -7.33 -14.60 19.48
CA HIS A 193 -7.36 -14.54 20.92
C HIS A 193 -6.42 -13.44 21.45
N ILE A 194 -6.94 -12.56 22.30
CA ILE A 194 -6.13 -11.57 23.01
C ILE A 194 -5.77 -12.13 24.38
N ARG A 195 -4.50 -12.14 24.73
CA ARG A 195 -4.06 -12.50 26.07
C ARG A 195 -4.54 -11.53 27.13
N LYS A 196 -4.78 -12.08 28.34
CA LYS A 196 -5.16 -11.34 29.55
C LYS A 196 -4.19 -10.21 29.95
N ASN A 197 -2.92 -10.31 29.53
CA ASN A 197 -1.88 -9.35 29.92
C ASN A 197 -1.10 -8.90 28.69
N ILE A 198 -1.12 -7.61 28.40
CA ILE A 198 -0.28 -6.96 27.40
C ILE A 198 0.93 -6.35 28.10
N LYS A 199 2.13 -6.66 27.62
CA LYS A 199 3.36 -6.02 28.08
C LYS A 199 3.67 -4.81 27.22
N LEU A 200 3.40 -3.62 27.71
CA LEU A 200 3.74 -2.36 27.05
C LEU A 200 4.77 -1.60 27.87
N LEU A 201 5.88 -1.19 27.27
CA LEU A 201 6.96 -0.43 27.95
C LEU A 201 7.43 -1.09 29.25
N ASN A 202 7.64 -2.41 29.24
CA ASN A 202 8.03 -3.22 30.41
C ASN A 202 7.00 -3.30 31.55
N LYS A 203 5.79 -2.78 31.35
CA LYS A 203 4.67 -2.92 32.29
C LYS A 203 3.64 -3.91 31.76
N ASN A 204 3.13 -4.75 32.66
CA ASN A 204 2.04 -5.67 32.35
C ASN A 204 0.70 -4.96 32.57
N PHE A 205 -0.11 -4.87 31.52
CA PHE A 205 -1.49 -4.38 31.60
C PHE A 205 -2.45 -5.55 31.52
N LYS A 206 -3.37 -5.65 32.47
CA LYS A 206 -4.42 -6.67 32.47
C LYS A 206 -5.53 -6.22 31.50
N VAL A 207 -5.79 -7.01 30.45
CA VAL A 207 -6.78 -6.70 29.41
C VAL A 207 -8.00 -7.63 29.54
N GLY A 208 -8.59 -7.71 30.70
CA GLY A 208 -9.82 -8.49 30.88
C GLY A 208 -9.68 -10.01 30.69
N ASP A 209 -10.79 -10.72 30.76
CA ASP A 209 -10.86 -12.17 30.60
C ASP A 209 -10.99 -12.55 29.10
N ASP A 210 -10.51 -13.73 28.73
CA ASP A 210 -10.48 -14.36 27.39
C ASP A 210 -11.28 -13.64 26.29
N LEU A 211 -10.69 -12.57 25.74
CA LEU A 211 -11.30 -11.76 24.70
C LEU A 211 -10.79 -12.22 23.34
N TYR A 212 -11.72 -12.37 22.42
CA TYR A 212 -11.40 -12.55 21.00
C TYR A 212 -11.62 -11.23 20.27
N THR A 213 -10.73 -10.90 19.36
CA THR A 213 -10.97 -9.87 18.36
C THR A 213 -11.53 -10.52 17.11
N LYS A 214 -12.48 -9.85 16.48
CA LYS A 214 -12.87 -10.14 15.10
C LYS A 214 -11.97 -9.36 14.18
N ASN A 215 -11.38 -10.05 13.23
CA ASN A 215 -10.43 -9.46 12.30
C ASN A 215 -10.92 -9.65 10.87
N TYR A 216 -10.72 -8.61 10.06
CA TYR A 216 -10.99 -8.62 8.63
C TYR A 216 -9.76 -8.10 7.93
N HIS A 217 -9.22 -8.85 6.98
CA HIS A 217 -8.11 -8.43 6.13
C HIS A 217 -8.58 -8.47 4.69
N GLU A 218 -8.34 -7.39 3.97
CA GLU A 218 -8.62 -7.32 2.54
C GLU A 218 -7.46 -6.69 1.80
N PHE A 219 -7.21 -7.25 0.61
CA PHE A 219 -6.29 -6.73 -0.38
C PHE A 219 -7.07 -6.27 -1.60
N ILE A 220 -6.80 -5.06 -2.04
CA ILE A 220 -7.33 -4.46 -3.26
C ILE A 220 -6.17 -4.34 -4.24
N TYR A 221 -6.26 -5.08 -5.33
CA TYR A 221 -5.21 -5.08 -6.36
C TYR A 221 -5.00 -3.65 -6.92
N PRO A 222 -3.75 -3.23 -7.20
CA PRO A 222 -2.51 -4.01 -7.04
C PRO A 222 -1.76 -3.77 -5.72
N SER A 223 -2.12 -2.77 -4.92
CA SER A 223 -1.16 -2.20 -3.98
C SER A 223 -1.75 -1.68 -2.66
N THR A 224 -3.03 -1.93 -2.40
CA THR A 224 -3.66 -1.48 -1.16
C THR A 224 -4.22 -2.65 -0.37
N THR A 225 -3.92 -2.66 0.92
CA THR A 225 -4.52 -3.60 1.87
C THR A 225 -5.05 -2.85 3.08
N TRP A 226 -6.02 -3.44 3.75
CA TRP A 226 -6.48 -2.95 5.03
C TRP A 226 -6.91 -4.09 5.95
N SER A 227 -6.77 -3.84 7.22
CA SER A 227 -7.16 -4.76 8.29
C SER A 227 -8.04 -4.02 9.28
N VAL A 228 -9.12 -4.64 9.71
CA VAL A 228 -9.93 -4.18 10.82
C VAL A 228 -9.75 -5.14 11.99
N VAL A 229 -9.36 -4.61 13.13
CA VAL A 229 -9.34 -5.31 14.41
C VAL A 229 -10.51 -4.78 15.25
N GLN A 230 -11.50 -5.62 15.51
CA GLN A 230 -12.67 -5.25 16.28
C GLN A 230 -12.66 -5.94 17.64
N GLN A 231 -12.68 -5.15 18.71
CA GLN A 231 -12.83 -5.62 20.07
C GLN A 231 -14.25 -5.31 20.58
N GLY A 232 -14.97 -6.35 20.97
CA GLY A 232 -16.40 -6.20 21.29
C GLY A 232 -17.21 -5.75 20.07
N ASN A 233 -18.31 -5.04 20.30
CA ASN A 233 -19.20 -4.60 19.22
C ASN A 233 -18.88 -3.19 18.68
N ILE A 234 -18.07 -2.41 19.39
CA ILE A 234 -17.94 -0.96 19.16
C ILE A 234 -16.51 -0.57 18.76
N ASN A 235 -15.51 -1.03 19.52
CA ASN A 235 -14.13 -0.55 19.35
C ASN A 235 -13.48 -1.17 18.11
N LYS A 236 -13.04 -0.31 17.19
CA LYS A 236 -12.41 -0.72 15.94
C LYS A 236 -11.09 0.04 15.72
N LEU A 237 -10.08 -0.70 15.34
CA LEU A 237 -8.85 -0.19 14.77
C LEU A 237 -8.77 -0.66 13.32
N VAL A 238 -8.59 0.28 12.40
CA VAL A 238 -8.33 -0.01 10.99
C VAL A 238 -6.90 0.38 10.67
N VAL A 239 -6.17 -0.55 10.11
CA VAL A 239 -4.81 -0.35 9.61
C VAL A 239 -4.84 -0.58 8.10
N GLY A 240 -4.76 0.49 7.33
CA GLY A 240 -4.64 0.43 5.88
C GLY A 240 -3.21 0.66 5.45
N VAL A 241 -2.74 -0.04 4.42
CA VAL A 241 -1.41 0.17 3.84
C VAL A 241 -1.56 0.30 2.34
N SER A 242 -1.16 1.46 1.81
CA SER A 242 -1.04 1.68 0.37
C SER A 242 0.45 1.65 0.02
N MET A 243 0.82 0.80 -0.93
CA MET A 243 2.21 0.52 -1.27
C MET A 243 2.52 0.99 -2.68
N THR A 244 3.69 1.61 -2.86
CA THR A 244 4.17 2.03 -4.18
C THR A 244 5.63 1.59 -4.32
N PRO A 245 6.01 0.83 -5.36
CA PRO A 245 7.40 0.48 -5.56
C PRO A 245 8.21 1.74 -5.89
N ILE A 246 9.33 1.94 -5.18
CA ILE A 246 10.28 3.02 -5.47
C ILE A 246 11.39 2.50 -6.37
N SER A 247 11.76 1.23 -6.18
CA SER A 247 12.74 0.49 -6.96
C SER A 247 12.45 -1.01 -6.88
N THR A 248 13.23 -1.83 -7.57
CA THR A 248 13.11 -3.29 -7.49
C THR A 248 13.33 -3.87 -6.09
N THR A 249 13.90 -3.09 -5.17
CA THR A 249 14.25 -3.51 -3.81
C THR A 249 13.70 -2.58 -2.73
N LYS A 250 12.90 -1.58 -3.12
CA LYS A 250 12.33 -0.62 -2.16
C LYS A 250 10.88 -0.32 -2.47
N THR A 251 10.08 -0.26 -1.41
CA THR A 251 8.64 0.04 -1.47
C THR A 251 8.30 1.14 -0.46
N LYS A 252 7.61 2.17 -0.91
CA LYS A 252 7.01 3.18 -0.03
C LYS A 252 5.70 2.64 0.53
N TRP A 253 5.53 2.73 1.83
CA TRP A 253 4.30 2.43 2.55
C TRP A 253 3.68 3.72 3.07
N ILE A 254 2.42 3.95 2.73
CA ILE A 254 1.59 4.95 3.39
C ILE A 254 0.58 4.21 4.24
N ILE A 255 0.82 4.23 5.55
CA ILE A 255 -0.01 3.53 6.52
C ILE A 255 -1.08 4.49 7.02
N THR A 256 -2.32 4.08 6.93
CA THR A 256 -3.49 4.81 7.43
C THR A 256 -3.99 4.10 8.68
N LEU A 257 -4.05 4.82 9.78
CA LEU A 257 -4.64 4.36 11.04
C LEU A 257 -5.96 5.07 11.23
N LYS A 258 -7.05 4.32 11.42
CA LYS A 258 -8.38 4.85 11.76
C LYS A 258 -8.86 4.14 13.03
N HIS A 259 -9.25 4.88 14.04
CA HIS A 259 -9.77 4.32 15.29
C HIS A 259 -10.91 5.18 15.86
N ASN A 260 -11.88 4.52 16.47
CA ASN A 260 -13.07 5.18 17.03
C ASN A 260 -13.08 5.28 18.56
N TYR A 261 -11.98 4.92 19.21
CA TYR A 261 -11.76 4.97 20.64
C TYR A 261 -10.48 5.75 20.95
N MET A 262 -10.37 6.30 22.17
CA MET A 262 -9.18 7.05 22.61
C MET A 262 -8.78 8.11 21.56
N LYS A 263 -9.71 9.01 21.21
CA LYS A 263 -9.55 9.95 20.09
C LYS A 263 -8.70 11.18 20.42
N ASP A 264 -8.09 11.24 21.57
CA ASP A 264 -7.21 12.33 21.95
C ASP A 264 -5.86 12.27 21.21
N ILE A 265 -5.18 13.42 21.14
CA ILE A 265 -3.91 13.56 20.41
C ILE A 265 -2.83 12.63 20.99
N PHE A 266 -2.76 12.50 22.31
CA PHE A 266 -1.75 11.66 22.97
C PHE A 266 -1.92 10.19 22.59
N SER A 267 -3.13 9.68 22.63
CA SER A 267 -3.45 8.30 22.26
C SER A 267 -3.17 8.04 20.76
N THR A 268 -3.44 9.02 19.90
CA THR A 268 -3.12 8.94 18.48
C THR A 268 -1.62 8.84 18.23
N GLU A 269 -0.81 9.66 18.92
CA GLU A 269 0.64 9.60 18.78
C GLU A 269 1.23 8.32 19.39
N LEU A 270 0.66 7.82 20.49
CA LEU A 270 1.03 6.52 21.05
C LEU A 270 0.75 5.37 20.08
N LEU A 271 -0.41 5.39 19.41
CA LEU A 271 -0.75 4.41 18.39
C LEU A 271 0.21 4.46 17.19
N LYS A 272 0.56 5.66 16.72
CA LYS A 272 1.57 5.85 15.68
C LYS A 272 2.95 5.33 16.11
N PHE A 273 3.34 5.59 17.35
CA PHE A 273 4.60 5.08 17.91
C PHE A 273 4.59 3.55 17.94
N ALA A 274 3.54 2.92 18.46
CA ALA A 274 3.39 1.46 18.50
C ALA A 274 3.47 0.86 17.08
N THR A 275 2.79 1.48 16.11
CA THR A 275 2.82 1.06 14.71
C THR A 275 4.24 1.13 14.13
N LYS A 276 5.00 2.20 14.42
CA LYS A 276 6.41 2.29 14.00
C LYS A 276 7.28 1.18 14.60
N GLN A 277 7.02 0.76 15.84
CA GLN A 277 7.73 -0.37 16.44
C GLN A 277 7.41 -1.69 15.73
N ILE A 278 6.16 -1.93 15.37
CA ILE A 278 5.72 -3.09 14.58
C ILE A 278 6.46 -3.14 13.25
N ILE A 279 6.47 -2.03 12.51
CA ILE A 279 7.19 -1.91 11.23
C ILE A 279 8.69 -2.16 11.42
N GLY A 280 9.27 -1.69 12.53
CA GLY A 280 10.66 -1.97 12.90
C GLY A 280 10.94 -3.47 13.05
N GLN A 281 10.00 -4.22 13.60
CA GLN A 281 10.09 -5.68 13.72
C GLN A 281 10.00 -6.35 12.34
N ASP A 282 9.09 -5.90 11.46
CA ASP A 282 9.00 -6.39 10.08
C ASP A 282 10.28 -6.11 9.30
N LYS A 283 10.81 -4.88 9.36
CA LYS A 283 12.10 -4.52 8.75
C LYS A 283 13.23 -5.43 9.20
N LYS A 284 13.28 -5.74 10.51
CA LYS A 284 14.27 -6.67 11.07
C LYS A 284 14.08 -8.08 10.50
N GLN A 285 12.85 -8.54 10.38
CA GLN A 285 12.53 -9.86 9.80
C GLN A 285 12.90 -9.93 8.34
N PHE A 286 12.59 -8.91 7.53
CA PHE A 286 12.97 -8.85 6.12
C PHE A 286 14.47 -8.98 5.91
N LYS A 287 15.28 -8.31 6.76
CA LYS A 287 16.74 -8.45 6.72
C LYS A 287 17.25 -9.85 7.05
N ARG A 288 16.50 -10.63 7.81
CA ARG A 288 16.87 -12.00 8.21
C ARG A 288 16.45 -13.07 7.19
N GLN A 289 15.54 -12.72 6.28
CA GLN A 289 15.13 -13.65 5.24
C GLN A 289 16.21 -13.75 4.17
N VAL A 290 16.53 -14.98 3.78
CA VAL A 290 17.52 -15.23 2.74
C VAL A 290 16.93 -14.77 1.41
N LYS A 291 17.44 -13.65 0.91
CA LYS A 291 17.01 -13.02 -0.34
C LYS A 291 17.78 -13.55 -1.54
N ASN A 292 18.24 -14.79 -1.49
CA ASN A 292 18.94 -15.34 -2.63
C ASN A 292 17.94 -15.51 -3.79
N LYS A 293 18.19 -14.79 -4.89
CA LYS A 293 17.36 -14.81 -6.09
C LYS A 293 17.20 -16.23 -6.63
N LEU A 294 18.22 -17.07 -6.50
CA LEU A 294 18.17 -18.48 -6.86
C LEU A 294 17.18 -19.29 -6.01
N LEU A 295 16.99 -18.92 -4.76
CA LEU A 295 15.99 -19.55 -3.90
C LEU A 295 14.57 -19.07 -4.22
N LYS A 296 14.39 -17.80 -4.62
CA LYS A 296 13.08 -17.31 -5.07
C LYS A 296 12.55 -18.07 -6.28
N ASP A 297 13.40 -18.39 -7.23
CA ASP A 297 13.01 -19.02 -8.50
C ASP A 297 12.79 -20.53 -8.38
N ASN A 298 13.46 -21.21 -7.43
CA ASN A 298 13.47 -22.67 -7.29
C ASN A 298 12.88 -23.18 -5.97
N PHE A 299 12.54 -22.30 -5.04
CA PHE A 299 12.04 -22.69 -3.73
C PHE A 299 10.52 -22.74 -3.72
N THR A 300 9.96 -23.93 -3.69
CA THR A 300 8.53 -24.10 -3.43
C THR A 300 8.30 -23.96 -1.93
N PHE A 301 7.76 -22.83 -1.51
CA PHE A 301 7.30 -22.67 -0.13
C PHE A 301 6.18 -23.67 0.13
N LYS A 302 6.50 -24.78 0.80
CA LYS A 302 5.47 -25.66 1.33
C LYS A 302 4.93 -25.02 2.59
N ARG A 303 3.74 -24.44 2.49
CA ARG A 303 2.98 -24.02 3.64
C ARG A 303 1.77 -24.93 3.78
N ASP A 304 1.74 -25.67 4.86
CA ASP A 304 0.61 -26.54 5.25
C ASP A 304 -0.31 -25.86 6.26
N LEU A 305 -0.40 -24.53 6.22
CA LEU A 305 -1.30 -23.81 7.11
C LEU A 305 -2.68 -23.72 6.47
N SER A 306 -3.68 -24.31 7.13
CA SER A 306 -5.07 -24.38 6.68
C SER A 306 -5.75 -23.00 6.49
N TYR A 307 -5.13 -21.92 6.98
CA TYR A 307 -5.65 -20.54 6.99
C TYR A 307 -5.04 -19.64 5.93
N GLU A 308 -4.57 -20.16 4.79
CA GLU A 308 -3.81 -19.36 3.82
C GLU A 308 -4.40 -19.38 2.40
N ASN A 309 -5.68 -19.66 2.25
CA ASN A 309 -6.27 -19.67 0.90
C ASN A 309 -6.17 -18.31 0.22
N HIS A 310 -6.39 -17.21 0.95
CA HIS A 310 -6.20 -15.84 0.44
C HIS A 310 -4.75 -15.58 0.00
N MET A 311 -3.75 -16.11 0.72
CA MET A 311 -2.34 -16.00 0.35
C MET A 311 -2.02 -16.75 -0.94
N LYS A 312 -2.59 -17.94 -1.15
CA LYS A 312 -2.41 -18.72 -2.40
C LYS A 312 -2.95 -17.95 -3.60
N GLU A 313 -4.05 -17.23 -3.45
CA GLU A 313 -4.61 -16.39 -4.50
C GLU A 313 -3.73 -15.16 -4.76
N MET A 314 -3.24 -14.50 -3.74
CA MET A 314 -2.29 -13.40 -3.88
C MET A 314 -1.01 -13.84 -4.60
N TYR A 315 -0.45 -15.01 -4.28
CA TYR A 315 0.70 -15.57 -5.02
C TYR A 315 0.40 -15.74 -6.51
N LYS A 316 -0.80 -16.21 -6.86
CA LYS A 316 -1.21 -16.33 -8.26
C LYS A 316 -1.28 -14.97 -8.95
N LEU A 317 -1.83 -13.95 -8.29
CA LEU A 317 -1.91 -12.60 -8.84
C LEU A 317 -0.53 -11.99 -9.08
N PHE A 318 0.38 -12.12 -8.12
CA PHE A 318 1.71 -11.52 -8.23
C PHE A 318 2.71 -12.37 -9.03
N LYS A 319 2.40 -13.62 -9.40
CA LYS A 319 3.25 -14.44 -10.24
C LYS A 319 3.64 -13.75 -11.56
N ASN A 320 2.71 -12.97 -12.12
CA ASN A 320 2.88 -12.24 -13.36
C ASN A 320 3.08 -10.73 -13.13
N TYR A 321 3.39 -10.32 -11.91
CA TYR A 321 3.66 -8.93 -11.60
C TYR A 321 4.82 -8.40 -12.43
N LYS A 322 4.56 -7.32 -13.16
CA LYS A 322 5.57 -6.62 -13.95
C LYS A 322 5.95 -5.34 -13.21
N TYR A 323 7.21 -5.27 -12.85
CA TYR A 323 7.78 -4.07 -12.28
C TYR A 323 7.71 -2.93 -13.30
N PRO A 324 7.26 -1.71 -12.92
CA PRO A 324 7.13 -0.57 -13.83
C PRO A 324 8.49 -0.10 -14.32
N LEU A 325 8.75 -0.24 -15.62
CA LEU A 325 9.99 0.19 -16.27
C LEU A 325 9.76 1.52 -17.01
N LEU A 326 10.73 2.42 -16.93
CA LEU A 326 10.69 3.71 -17.62
C LEU A 326 10.51 3.55 -19.13
N LYS A 327 11.20 2.58 -19.75
CA LYS A 327 11.11 2.34 -21.20
C LYS A 327 9.68 2.01 -21.64
N ASP A 328 8.94 1.18 -20.87
CA ASP A 328 7.58 0.78 -21.20
C ASP A 328 6.62 1.97 -21.01
N PHE A 329 6.85 2.75 -19.97
CA PHE A 329 6.10 3.98 -19.71
C PHE A 329 6.28 5.02 -20.82
N ILE A 330 7.52 5.25 -21.31
CA ILE A 330 7.80 6.18 -22.41
C ILE A 330 7.07 5.77 -23.70
N ILE A 331 7.00 4.46 -23.98
CA ILE A 331 6.25 3.96 -25.14
C ILE A 331 4.76 4.33 -25.03
N ASP A 332 4.17 4.12 -23.86
CA ASP A 332 2.75 4.43 -23.64
C ASP A 332 2.51 5.95 -23.59
N LEU A 333 3.43 6.71 -23.05
CA LEU A 333 3.38 8.17 -23.00
C LEU A 333 3.36 8.76 -24.42
N ASN A 334 4.24 8.29 -25.29
CA ASN A 334 4.33 8.75 -26.69
C ASN A 334 3.08 8.43 -27.52
N LYS A 335 2.39 7.30 -27.26
CA LYS A 335 1.12 6.98 -27.89
C LYS A 335 0.00 7.98 -27.57
N ASN A 336 0.13 8.72 -26.49
CA ASN A 336 -0.85 9.70 -26.01
C ASN A 336 -0.47 11.14 -26.34
N ASN A 337 0.45 11.35 -27.32
CA ASN A 337 0.89 12.67 -27.80
C ASN A 337 1.50 13.56 -26.70
N TRP A 338 2.28 12.97 -25.83
CA TRP A 338 2.98 13.70 -24.76
C TRP A 338 4.19 14.48 -25.26
#